data_d196378815e4b5801d4bd5db07553a97
#
_entry.id   d196378815e4b5801d4bd5db07553a97
#
_cell.length_a   1.000
_cell.length_b   1.000
_cell.length_c   1.000
_cell.angle_alpha   90.00
_cell.angle_beta   90.00
_cell.angle_gamma   90.00
#
_symmetry.space_group_name_H-M   'P 1'
#
loop_
_entity.id
_entity.type
_entity.pdbx_description
1 polymer ?
#
loop_
_entity_poly.entity_id
_entity_poly.type
_entity_poly.pdbx_seq_one_letter_code
_entity_poly.pdbx_strand_id
1 'polypeptide(L)'
;MAIVPIIKNLIGDIMTNITFINTSSTGENDQQTMINRAESSLGSIIENLSFWFENGTDKESSEVADLELSDIENQFENEEIDQDEFDRLKSLIETYWNIGSFYEYGLSFDFVESDENSDGYYRYQLSWGGPSDEIRFYPNGTIEYCFFDWFVGIGLDVSNNETMKACSQWFKECGSFDFESIEYYDVYRKESYDEDEEPEDE
;
A
#
# COMPACT_ATOMS: atom_id res chain seq x y z
N MET A 1 -24.26 -13.94 -1.48
CA MET A 1 -23.14 -14.43 -2.30
C MET A 1 -21.95 -14.55 -1.36
N ALA A 2 -21.37 -15.71 -1.16
CA ALA A 2 -20.42 -15.93 -0.05
C ALA A 2 -19.10 -15.18 -0.28
N ILE A 3 -18.81 -14.23 0.58
CA ILE A 3 -17.58 -13.40 0.60
C ILE A 3 -16.35 -14.23 1.07
N VAL A 4 -16.58 -15.28 1.82
CA VAL A 4 -15.56 -16.05 2.56
C VAL A 4 -14.53 -16.84 1.71
N PRO A 5 -14.75 -17.31 0.48
CA PRO A 5 -13.76 -18.12 -0.23
C PRO A 5 -12.63 -17.34 -0.90
N ILE A 6 -12.76 -16.03 -1.13
CA ILE A 6 -11.85 -15.25 -1.98
C ILE A 6 -10.58 -14.84 -1.20
N ILE A 7 -10.71 -14.56 0.09
CA ILE A 7 -9.63 -13.95 0.90
C ILE A 7 -8.49 -14.93 1.21
N LYS A 8 -8.76 -16.22 1.37
CA LYS A 8 -7.73 -17.23 1.74
C LYS A 8 -6.65 -17.46 0.68
N ASN A 9 -6.89 -17.11 -0.58
CA ASN A 9 -5.91 -17.29 -1.67
C ASN A 9 -5.06 -16.04 -1.96
N LEU A 10 -5.40 -14.88 -1.40
CA LEU A 10 -4.71 -13.61 -1.71
C LEU A 10 -3.33 -13.46 -1.03
N ILE A 11 -3.09 -14.14 0.08
CA ILE A 11 -1.86 -13.98 0.88
C ILE A 11 -0.73 -14.92 0.38
N GLY A 12 -1.03 -15.92 -0.41
CA GLY A 12 -0.11 -17.03 -0.76
C GLY A 12 1.07 -16.68 -1.68
N ASP A 13 1.03 -15.60 -2.45
CA ASP A 13 2.03 -15.28 -3.48
C ASP A 13 2.74 -13.92 -3.26
N ILE A 14 2.76 -13.39 -2.04
CA ILE A 14 3.12 -11.99 -1.77
C ILE A 14 4.61 -11.69 -1.90
N MET A 15 5.54 -12.67 -1.90
CA MET A 15 6.96 -12.30 -1.76
C MET A 15 7.90 -12.86 -2.79
N THR A 16 8.51 -11.95 -3.55
CA THR A 16 9.69 -12.26 -4.36
C THR A 16 10.94 -11.47 -3.96
N ASN A 17 10.82 -10.23 -3.47
CA ASN A 17 11.99 -9.43 -3.10
C ASN A 17 11.76 -8.64 -1.81
N ILE A 18 12.67 -8.77 -0.87
CA ILE A 18 12.72 -8.00 0.37
C ILE A 18 13.93 -7.07 0.31
N THR A 19 13.70 -5.78 0.48
CA THR A 19 14.76 -4.77 0.58
C THR A 19 14.81 -4.22 2.00
N PHE A 20 15.96 -4.27 2.64
CA PHE A 20 16.15 -3.63 3.93
C PHE A 20 16.62 -2.19 3.75
N ILE A 21 15.95 -1.26 4.41
CA ILE A 21 16.22 0.18 4.38
C ILE A 21 16.85 0.56 5.72
N ASN A 22 18.06 1.11 5.71
CA ASN A 22 18.79 1.59 6.91
C ASN A 22 19.07 0.53 8.01
N THR A 23 19.54 -0.67 7.65
CA THR A 23 19.74 -1.78 8.60
C THR A 23 21.10 -1.82 9.29
N SER A 24 21.86 -0.76 9.35
CA SER A 24 23.27 -0.78 9.80
C SER A 24 23.53 -1.30 11.22
N SER A 25 22.50 -1.73 11.99
CA SER A 25 22.66 -2.20 13.37
C SER A 25 21.71 -3.31 13.85
N THR A 26 20.90 -3.92 12.98
CA THR A 26 19.90 -4.92 13.43
C THR A 26 20.42 -6.35 13.31
N GLY A 27 20.29 -7.14 14.38
CA GLY A 27 20.59 -8.57 14.36
C GLY A 27 19.56 -9.38 13.54
N GLU A 28 19.90 -10.61 13.12
CA GLU A 28 19.02 -11.47 12.30
C GLU A 28 17.62 -11.69 12.91
N ASN A 29 17.52 -11.81 14.23
CA ASN A 29 16.24 -11.96 14.93
C ASN A 29 15.37 -10.70 14.82
N ASP A 30 15.98 -9.52 14.83
CA ASP A 30 15.29 -8.25 14.71
C ASP A 30 14.78 -8.08 13.27
N GLN A 31 15.57 -8.51 12.28
CA GLN A 31 15.18 -8.50 10.88
C GLN A 31 13.94 -9.39 10.63
N GLN A 32 13.93 -10.63 11.15
CA GLN A 32 12.78 -11.52 11.01
C GLN A 32 11.53 -10.96 11.68
N THR A 33 11.69 -10.32 12.83
CA THR A 33 10.58 -9.66 13.52
C THR A 33 10.01 -8.51 12.69
N MET A 34 10.87 -7.71 12.04
CA MET A 34 10.45 -6.64 11.13
C MET A 34 9.71 -7.19 9.92
N ILE A 35 10.22 -8.26 9.30
CA ILE A 35 9.54 -8.93 8.18
C ILE A 35 8.13 -9.34 8.60
N ASN A 36 7.99 -10.07 9.69
CA ASN A 36 6.70 -10.57 10.16
C ASN A 36 5.70 -9.43 10.45
N ARG A 37 6.18 -8.30 11.00
CA ARG A 37 5.34 -7.12 11.25
C ARG A 37 4.92 -6.44 9.95
N ALA A 38 5.85 -6.26 9.01
CA ALA A 38 5.57 -5.68 7.71
C ALA A 38 4.57 -6.53 6.91
N GLU A 39 4.74 -7.86 6.92
CA GLU A 39 3.81 -8.81 6.29
C GLU A 39 2.42 -8.74 6.91
N SER A 40 2.33 -8.69 8.23
CA SER A 40 1.06 -8.58 8.94
C SER A 40 0.34 -7.27 8.62
N SER A 41 1.05 -6.14 8.62
CA SER A 41 0.49 -4.83 8.24
C SER A 41 0.04 -4.81 6.79
N LEU A 42 0.91 -5.28 5.87
CA LEU A 42 0.59 -5.39 4.45
C LEU A 42 -0.64 -6.28 4.21
N GLY A 43 -0.75 -7.41 4.92
CA GLY A 43 -1.91 -8.30 4.84
C GLY A 43 -3.21 -7.57 5.15
N SER A 44 -3.26 -6.80 6.22
CA SER A 44 -4.42 -6.00 6.60
C SER A 44 -4.72 -4.90 5.58
N ILE A 45 -3.69 -4.25 5.02
CA ILE A 45 -3.86 -3.23 3.99
C ILE A 45 -4.45 -3.84 2.71
N ILE A 46 -3.90 -4.97 2.24
CA ILE A 46 -4.40 -5.67 1.07
C ILE A 46 -5.86 -6.08 1.27
N GLU A 47 -6.21 -6.58 2.43
CA GLU A 47 -7.58 -6.97 2.76
C GLU A 47 -8.54 -5.79 2.68
N ASN A 48 -8.20 -4.66 3.31
CA ASN A 48 -9.00 -3.43 3.25
C ASN A 48 -9.13 -2.90 1.82
N LEU A 49 -8.03 -2.83 1.06
CA LEU A 49 -8.05 -2.33 -0.32
C LEU A 49 -8.80 -3.28 -1.25
N SER A 50 -8.68 -4.60 -1.09
CA SER A 50 -9.45 -5.59 -1.86
C SER A 50 -10.94 -5.40 -1.64
N PHE A 51 -11.34 -5.21 -0.39
CA PHE A 51 -12.75 -4.97 -0.04
C PHE A 51 -13.29 -3.71 -0.73
N TRP A 52 -12.48 -2.62 -0.80
CA TRP A 52 -12.83 -1.42 -1.53
C TRP A 52 -13.02 -1.66 -3.03
N PHE A 53 -12.10 -2.36 -3.68
CA PHE A 53 -12.18 -2.61 -5.13
C PHE A 53 -13.29 -3.60 -5.50
N GLU A 54 -13.68 -4.49 -4.60
CA GLU A 54 -14.79 -5.43 -4.80
C GLU A 54 -16.17 -4.79 -4.60
N ASN A 55 -16.28 -3.83 -3.68
CA ASN A 55 -17.55 -3.19 -3.30
C ASN A 55 -17.73 -1.77 -3.84
N GLY A 56 -16.75 -1.26 -4.61
CA GLY A 56 -16.73 0.08 -5.16
C GLY A 56 -15.79 1.00 -4.39
N THR A 57 -15.22 1.97 -5.11
CA THR A 57 -14.25 2.91 -4.56
C THR A 57 -14.89 4.15 -3.95
N ASP A 58 -16.19 4.32 -4.16
CA ASP A 58 -17.00 5.39 -3.61
C ASP A 58 -18.13 4.81 -2.76
N LYS A 59 -18.33 5.44 -1.63
CA LYS A 59 -19.35 5.02 -0.66
C LYS A 59 -20.76 5.20 -1.23
N GLU A 60 -21.47 4.10 -1.37
CA GLU A 60 -22.89 4.14 -1.69
C GLU A 60 -23.75 4.43 -0.43
N SER A 61 -24.97 4.02 -0.34
CA SER A 61 -25.85 4.40 0.78
C SER A 61 -25.54 3.64 2.09
N SER A 62 -25.76 4.29 3.23
CA SER A 62 -25.65 3.66 4.55
C SER A 62 -26.57 2.44 4.74
N GLU A 63 -27.63 2.31 3.93
CA GLU A 63 -28.53 1.17 3.95
C GLU A 63 -27.86 -0.14 3.53
N VAL A 64 -26.85 -0.07 2.63
CA VAL A 64 -26.08 -1.24 2.20
C VAL A 64 -25.17 -1.73 3.34
N ALA A 65 -24.53 -0.81 4.08
CA ALA A 65 -23.72 -1.18 5.24
C ALA A 65 -24.51 -1.92 6.32
N ASP A 66 -25.70 -1.43 6.62
CA ASP A 66 -26.57 -2.04 7.61
C ASP A 66 -27.02 -3.47 7.20
N LEU A 67 -27.22 -3.69 5.90
CA LEU A 67 -27.53 -5.03 5.36
C LEU A 67 -26.34 -5.97 5.48
N GLU A 68 -25.14 -5.53 5.14
CA GLU A 68 -23.91 -6.34 5.22
C GLU A 68 -23.59 -6.70 6.68
N LEU A 69 -23.68 -5.76 7.61
CA LEU A 69 -23.52 -6.02 9.04
C LEU A 69 -24.55 -7.02 9.55
N SER A 70 -25.82 -6.88 9.16
CA SER A 70 -26.88 -7.82 9.51
C SER A 70 -26.61 -9.22 8.98
N ASP A 71 -26.04 -9.36 7.78
CA ASP A 71 -25.70 -10.65 7.19
C ASP A 71 -24.60 -11.38 7.96
N ILE A 72 -23.54 -10.68 8.39
CA ILE A 72 -22.48 -11.30 9.20
C ILE A 72 -22.94 -11.61 10.63
N GLU A 73 -23.81 -10.77 11.22
CA GLU A 73 -24.44 -11.05 12.52
C GLU A 73 -25.28 -12.35 12.44
N ASN A 74 -26.05 -12.54 11.38
CA ASN A 74 -26.82 -13.77 11.15
C ASN A 74 -25.93 -14.99 10.98
N GLN A 75 -24.79 -14.87 10.24
CA GLN A 75 -23.83 -15.97 10.08
C GLN A 75 -23.20 -16.36 11.42
N PHE A 76 -22.88 -15.37 12.25
CA PHE A 76 -22.35 -15.61 13.59
C PHE A 76 -23.37 -16.26 14.52
N GLU A 77 -24.62 -15.78 14.54
CA GLU A 77 -25.70 -16.37 15.33
C GLU A 77 -26.02 -17.81 14.91
N ASN A 78 -25.85 -18.15 13.63
CA ASN A 78 -26.03 -19.50 13.11
C ASN A 78 -24.80 -20.40 13.27
N GLU A 79 -23.75 -19.95 13.94
CA GLU A 79 -22.49 -20.67 14.13
C GLU A 79 -21.77 -21.03 12.79
N GLU A 80 -22.02 -20.25 11.72
CA GLU A 80 -21.36 -20.42 10.41
C GLU A 80 -19.96 -19.84 10.37
N ILE A 81 -19.69 -18.80 11.19
CA ILE A 81 -18.40 -18.17 11.41
C ILE A 81 -18.09 -18.12 12.90
N ASP A 82 -16.80 -18.15 13.26
CA ASP A 82 -16.35 -18.00 14.64
C ASP A 82 -16.20 -16.52 15.06
N GLN A 83 -15.88 -16.27 16.32
CA GLN A 83 -15.74 -14.92 16.89
C GLN A 83 -14.64 -14.12 16.19
N ASP A 84 -13.50 -14.74 15.89
CA ASP A 84 -12.36 -14.07 15.27
C ASP A 84 -12.72 -13.61 13.85
N GLU A 85 -13.42 -14.46 13.08
CA GLU A 85 -13.89 -14.13 11.74
C GLU A 85 -14.98 -13.06 11.76
N PHE A 86 -15.92 -13.13 12.73
CA PHE A 86 -16.94 -12.11 12.92
C PHE A 86 -16.31 -10.73 13.19
N ASP A 87 -15.38 -10.64 14.15
CA ASP A 87 -14.73 -9.40 14.53
C ASP A 87 -13.92 -8.82 13.35
N ARG A 88 -13.28 -9.67 12.55
CA ARG A 88 -12.54 -9.30 11.34
C ARG A 88 -13.45 -8.70 10.27
N LEU A 89 -14.52 -9.40 9.91
CA LEU A 89 -15.47 -8.94 8.88
C LEU A 89 -16.17 -7.65 9.30
N LYS A 90 -16.55 -7.56 10.57
CA LYS A 90 -17.15 -6.34 11.13
C LYS A 90 -16.19 -5.16 11.01
N SER A 91 -14.91 -5.34 11.37
CA SER A 91 -13.90 -4.29 11.25
C SER A 91 -13.69 -3.82 9.81
N LEU A 92 -13.70 -4.73 8.84
CA LEU A 92 -13.60 -4.40 7.41
C LEU A 92 -14.78 -3.53 6.95
N ILE A 93 -16.00 -3.94 7.27
CA ILE A 93 -17.22 -3.20 6.89
C ILE A 93 -17.21 -1.81 7.55
N GLU A 94 -16.91 -1.74 8.85
CA GLU A 94 -16.83 -0.47 9.56
C GLU A 94 -15.76 0.45 8.99
N THR A 95 -14.58 -0.07 8.62
CA THR A 95 -13.51 0.68 7.97
C THR A 95 -13.97 1.22 6.63
N TYR A 96 -14.53 0.38 5.78
CA TYR A 96 -15.06 0.77 4.48
C TYR A 96 -16.08 1.92 4.58
N TRP A 97 -17.04 1.82 5.51
CA TRP A 97 -18.11 2.81 5.65
C TRP A 97 -17.67 4.08 6.37
N ASN A 98 -16.64 4.03 7.20
CA ASN A 98 -16.14 5.20 7.92
C ASN A 98 -15.20 6.07 7.09
N ILE A 99 -14.47 5.51 6.13
CA ILE A 99 -13.44 6.21 5.36
C ILE A 99 -14.02 7.06 4.22
N GLY A 100 -15.25 6.98 3.85
CA GLY A 100 -15.85 7.86 2.83
C GLY A 100 -15.43 7.56 1.40
N SER A 101 -14.15 7.65 1.05
CA SER A 101 -13.63 7.32 -0.29
C SER A 101 -12.27 6.62 -0.20
N PHE A 102 -11.91 5.85 -1.23
CA PHE A 102 -10.61 5.19 -1.30
C PHE A 102 -9.44 6.17 -1.13
N TYR A 103 -9.56 7.40 -1.64
CA TYR A 103 -8.53 8.42 -1.50
C TYR A 103 -8.29 8.81 -0.04
N GLU A 104 -9.30 8.72 0.81
CA GLU A 104 -9.24 9.05 2.24
C GLU A 104 -8.69 7.91 3.09
N TYR A 105 -8.50 6.70 2.53
CA TYR A 105 -7.89 5.58 3.24
C TYR A 105 -6.45 5.89 3.65
N GLY A 106 -5.67 6.54 2.78
CA GLY A 106 -4.34 7.02 3.10
C GLY A 106 -4.33 8.44 3.67
N LEU A 107 -3.23 8.83 4.25
CA LEU A 107 -3.03 10.15 4.87
C LEU A 107 -2.61 11.21 3.87
N SER A 108 -1.83 10.84 2.86
CA SER A 108 -1.38 11.74 1.79
C SER A 108 -1.00 10.95 0.53
N PHE A 109 -1.04 11.65 -0.59
CA PHE A 109 -0.51 11.19 -1.86
C PHE A 109 0.34 12.32 -2.44
N ASP A 110 1.63 12.06 -2.62
CA ASP A 110 2.60 13.05 -3.07
C ASP A 110 3.68 12.42 -3.96
N PHE A 111 4.39 13.25 -4.71
CA PHE A 111 5.53 12.85 -5.49
C PHE A 111 6.83 13.09 -4.71
N VAL A 112 7.68 12.08 -4.65
CA VAL A 112 9.03 12.15 -4.10
C VAL A 112 10.01 12.21 -5.27
N GLU A 113 10.76 13.31 -5.35
CA GLU A 113 11.74 13.53 -6.42
C GLU A 113 12.87 12.49 -6.34
N SER A 114 13.43 12.16 -7.52
CA SER A 114 14.64 11.35 -7.60
C SER A 114 15.82 12.06 -6.96
N ASP A 115 16.73 11.26 -6.41
CA ASP A 115 18.04 11.73 -5.93
C ASP A 115 19.16 10.87 -6.54
N GLU A 116 20.41 11.08 -6.11
CA GLU A 116 21.57 10.35 -6.62
C GLU A 116 21.47 8.81 -6.42
N ASN A 117 20.61 8.34 -5.52
CA ASN A 117 20.53 6.96 -5.07
C ASN A 117 19.17 6.30 -5.35
N SER A 118 18.15 7.07 -5.71
CA SER A 118 16.79 6.56 -5.89
C SER A 118 16.05 7.26 -7.02
N ASP A 119 15.32 6.48 -7.81
CA ASP A 119 14.37 7.02 -8.79
C ASP A 119 13.22 7.73 -8.08
N GLY A 120 12.65 8.76 -8.73
CA GLY A 120 11.44 9.42 -8.26
C GLY A 120 10.25 8.47 -8.26
N TYR A 121 9.34 8.66 -7.31
CA TYR A 121 8.16 7.80 -7.15
C TYR A 121 6.97 8.58 -6.58
N TYR A 122 5.76 8.09 -6.86
CA TYR A 122 4.57 8.53 -6.13
C TYR A 122 4.44 7.74 -4.83
N ARG A 123 4.23 8.47 -3.74
CA ARG A 123 4.05 7.92 -2.41
C ARG A 123 2.61 8.02 -1.97
N TYR A 124 2.01 6.90 -1.60
CA TYR A 124 0.75 6.83 -0.89
C TYR A 124 1.03 6.50 0.57
N GLN A 125 1.02 7.53 1.41
CA GLN A 125 1.30 7.40 2.83
C GLN A 125 0.08 6.85 3.55
N LEU A 126 0.23 5.74 4.27
CA LEU A 126 -0.88 5.05 4.94
C LEU A 126 -0.93 5.38 6.44
N SER A 127 0.23 5.52 7.09
CA SER A 127 0.30 5.86 8.49
C SER A 127 1.51 6.76 8.80
N TRP A 128 1.43 7.53 9.90
CA TRP A 128 2.50 8.36 10.43
C TRP A 128 2.84 7.94 11.85
N GLY A 129 4.10 8.02 12.20
CA GLY A 129 4.60 7.78 13.55
C GLY A 129 5.63 6.67 13.58
N GLY A 130 5.64 5.88 14.62
CA GLY A 130 6.45 4.68 14.71
C GLY A 130 5.58 3.53 15.21
N PRO A 131 5.22 2.56 14.36
CA PRO A 131 5.62 2.41 12.96
C PRO A 131 4.87 3.30 11.97
N SER A 132 5.39 3.41 10.74
CA SER A 132 4.72 4.04 9.60
C SER A 132 4.82 3.17 8.36
N ASP A 133 3.83 3.29 7.47
CA ASP A 133 3.75 2.54 6.23
C ASP A 133 3.35 3.43 5.05
N GLU A 134 3.88 3.06 3.88
CA GLU A 134 3.61 3.73 2.62
C GLU A 134 3.67 2.74 1.46
N ILE A 135 2.95 3.04 0.38
CA ILE A 135 3.08 2.37 -0.90
C ILE A 135 3.77 3.33 -1.87
N ARG A 136 4.79 2.84 -2.56
CA ARG A 136 5.55 3.57 -3.58
C ARG A 136 5.23 3.03 -4.95
N PHE A 137 4.90 3.92 -5.87
CA PHE A 137 4.62 3.61 -7.26
C PHE A 137 5.72 4.23 -8.12
N TYR A 138 6.50 3.39 -8.80
CA TYR A 138 7.62 3.83 -9.63
C TYR A 138 7.24 3.92 -11.10
N PRO A 139 7.91 4.80 -11.90
CA PRO A 139 7.65 4.95 -13.34
C PRO A 139 7.83 3.65 -14.14
N ASN A 140 8.72 2.77 -13.70
CA ASN A 140 9.00 1.47 -14.34
C ASN A 140 7.93 0.40 -14.06
N GLY A 141 6.86 0.76 -13.31
CA GLY A 141 5.76 -0.13 -12.94
C GLY A 141 6.01 -0.95 -11.69
N THR A 142 7.16 -0.79 -11.01
CA THR A 142 7.39 -1.38 -9.69
C THR A 142 6.45 -0.77 -8.66
N ILE A 143 5.90 -1.61 -7.81
CA ILE A 143 5.10 -1.21 -6.64
C ILE A 143 5.79 -1.79 -5.41
N GLU A 144 6.17 -0.93 -4.48
CA GLU A 144 6.85 -1.33 -3.26
C GLU A 144 6.02 -0.90 -2.04
N TYR A 145 5.77 -1.82 -1.13
CA TYR A 145 5.25 -1.50 0.19
C TYR A 145 6.41 -1.30 1.14
N CYS A 146 6.48 -0.16 1.82
CA CYS A 146 7.53 0.19 2.78
C CYS A 146 6.94 0.29 4.18
N PHE A 147 7.57 -0.42 5.11
CA PHE A 147 7.26 -0.38 6.53
C PHE A 147 8.47 0.12 7.32
N PHE A 148 8.27 1.15 8.16
CA PHE A 148 9.32 1.79 8.94
C PHE A 148 8.99 1.69 10.43
N ASP A 149 9.97 1.25 11.22
CA ASP A 149 9.89 1.26 12.67
C ASP A 149 11.13 1.95 13.24
N TRP A 150 10.95 3.21 13.66
CA TRP A 150 11.99 4.11 14.13
C TRP A 150 13.10 4.34 13.10
N PHE A 151 14.21 3.61 13.20
CA PHE A 151 15.40 3.80 12.38
C PHE A 151 15.62 2.69 11.35
N VAL A 152 14.73 1.72 11.31
CA VAL A 152 14.80 0.56 10.42
C VAL A 152 13.59 0.54 9.51
N GLY A 153 13.82 0.26 8.23
CA GLY A 153 12.76 0.10 7.25
C GLY A 153 12.92 -1.19 6.47
N ILE A 154 11.81 -1.66 5.94
CA ILE A 154 11.75 -2.80 5.03
C ILE A 154 10.86 -2.45 3.85
N GLY A 155 11.32 -2.74 2.63
CA GLY A 155 10.56 -2.66 1.39
C GLY A 155 10.20 -4.06 0.91
N LEU A 156 8.95 -4.27 0.53
CA LEU A 156 8.42 -5.50 -0.03
C LEU A 156 7.95 -5.21 -1.45
N ASP A 157 8.50 -5.91 -2.45
CA ASP A 157 8.01 -5.83 -3.83
C ASP A 157 6.61 -6.48 -3.92
N VAL A 158 5.61 -5.66 -4.19
CA VAL A 158 4.20 -6.06 -4.32
C VAL A 158 3.66 -5.85 -5.74
N SER A 159 4.56 -5.67 -6.71
CA SER A 159 4.20 -5.39 -8.12
C SER A 159 3.33 -6.47 -8.75
N ASN A 160 3.40 -7.71 -8.25
CA ASN A 160 2.60 -8.82 -8.74
C ASN A 160 1.26 -8.99 -8.03
N ASN A 161 1.01 -8.27 -6.92
CA ASN A 161 -0.24 -8.36 -6.19
C ASN A 161 -1.38 -7.65 -6.94
N GLU A 162 -2.50 -8.34 -7.15
CA GLU A 162 -3.61 -7.83 -7.96
C GLU A 162 -4.31 -6.62 -7.32
N THR A 163 -4.42 -6.58 -5.99
CA THR A 163 -4.98 -5.44 -5.26
C THR A 163 -4.09 -4.21 -5.41
N MET A 164 -2.76 -4.37 -5.34
CA MET A 164 -1.81 -3.27 -5.54
C MET A 164 -1.79 -2.76 -6.97
N LYS A 165 -1.96 -3.64 -7.96
CA LYS A 165 -2.16 -3.25 -9.36
C LYS A 165 -3.45 -2.47 -9.54
N ALA A 166 -4.55 -2.91 -8.93
CA ALA A 166 -5.83 -2.21 -8.97
C ALA A 166 -5.72 -0.82 -8.32
N CYS A 167 -5.01 -0.71 -7.19
CA CYS A 167 -4.70 0.55 -6.54
C CYS A 167 -3.92 1.50 -7.46
N SER A 168 -2.85 1.02 -8.08
CA SER A 168 -2.06 1.78 -9.06
C SER A 168 -2.90 2.24 -10.25
N GLN A 169 -3.72 1.35 -10.79
CA GLN A 169 -4.60 1.66 -11.92
C GLN A 169 -5.64 2.73 -11.56
N TRP A 170 -6.22 2.64 -10.36
CA TRP A 170 -7.18 3.63 -9.88
C TRP A 170 -6.56 5.03 -9.80
N PHE A 171 -5.37 5.18 -9.20
CA PHE A 171 -4.66 6.47 -9.15
C PHE A 171 -4.34 7.00 -10.55
N LYS A 172 -3.98 6.11 -11.49
CA LYS A 172 -3.74 6.49 -12.89
C LYS A 172 -5.00 7.00 -13.57
N GLU A 173 -6.13 6.34 -13.39
CA GLU A 173 -7.42 6.73 -13.97
C GLU A 173 -7.96 8.04 -13.38
N CYS A 174 -7.69 8.30 -12.11
CA CYS A 174 -8.00 9.59 -11.48
C CYS A 174 -7.06 10.73 -11.89
N GLY A 175 -6.04 10.45 -12.72
CA GLY A 175 -5.05 11.45 -13.13
C GLY A 175 -4.09 11.88 -12.01
N SER A 176 -3.95 11.06 -10.96
CA SER A 176 -3.03 11.33 -9.85
C SER A 176 -1.58 11.01 -10.19
N PHE A 177 -1.34 10.17 -11.22
CA PHE A 177 -0.01 9.87 -11.75
C PHE A 177 0.21 10.64 -13.05
N ASP A 178 1.32 11.34 -13.13
CA ASP A 178 1.88 11.88 -14.36
C ASP A 178 3.34 11.42 -14.50
N PHE A 179 3.51 10.15 -14.85
CA PHE A 179 4.85 9.57 -15.04
C PHE A 179 5.59 10.15 -16.26
N GLU A 180 4.88 10.71 -17.24
CA GLU A 180 5.51 11.35 -18.40
C GLU A 180 6.21 12.65 -17.97
N SER A 181 5.60 13.41 -17.05
CA SER A 181 6.22 14.61 -16.50
C SER A 181 7.42 14.30 -15.59
N ILE A 182 7.41 13.15 -14.90
CA ILE A 182 8.52 12.70 -14.05
C ILE A 182 9.77 12.38 -14.88
N GLU A 183 9.62 11.59 -15.95
CA GLU A 183 10.74 11.29 -16.85
C GLU A 183 11.33 12.57 -17.45
N TYR A 184 10.48 13.54 -17.80
CA TYR A 184 10.90 14.82 -18.33
C TYR A 184 11.71 15.64 -17.30
N TYR A 185 11.29 15.69 -16.04
CA TYR A 185 12.01 16.40 -14.98
C TYR A 185 13.35 15.72 -14.64
N ASP A 186 13.39 14.40 -14.61
CA ASP A 186 14.63 13.66 -14.33
C ASP A 186 15.67 13.81 -15.44
N VAL A 187 15.26 13.82 -16.71
CA VAL A 187 16.13 14.09 -17.87
C VAL A 187 16.70 15.51 -17.81
N TYR A 188 15.86 16.51 -17.54
CA TYR A 188 16.33 17.90 -17.42
C TYR A 188 17.25 18.11 -16.24
N ARG A 189 17.00 17.43 -15.13
CA ARG A 189 17.84 17.54 -13.95
C ARG A 189 19.23 16.93 -14.18
N LYS A 190 19.31 15.77 -14.82
CA LYS A 190 20.58 15.15 -15.21
C LYS A 190 21.38 16.03 -16.17
N GLU A 191 20.73 16.60 -17.16
CA GLU A 191 21.38 17.52 -18.12
C GLU A 191 21.89 18.81 -17.45
N SER A 192 21.18 19.36 -16.44
CA SER A 192 21.61 20.57 -15.74
C SER A 192 22.80 20.36 -14.80
N TYR A 193 23.03 19.17 -14.28
CA TYR A 193 24.20 18.85 -13.46
C TYR A 193 25.46 18.62 -14.30
N ASP A 194 25.29 18.10 -15.53
CA ASP A 194 26.41 17.89 -16.45
C ASP A 194 26.92 19.23 -17.08
N GLU A 195 26.12 20.32 -17.08
CA GLU A 195 26.52 21.64 -17.57
C GLU A 195 27.34 22.48 -16.56
N ASP A 196 27.27 22.13 -15.25
CA ASP A 196 27.97 22.86 -14.20
C ASP A 196 29.36 22.28 -13.85
N GLU A 197 29.86 21.25 -14.57
CA GLU A 197 31.25 20.85 -14.50
C GLU A 197 32.09 21.90 -15.26
N GLU A 198 32.53 22.95 -14.53
CA GLU A 198 33.56 23.88 -15.06
C GLU A 198 34.81 23.08 -15.46
N PRO A 199 35.39 23.35 -16.64
CA PRO A 199 36.62 22.71 -17.03
C PRO A 199 37.70 23.12 -16.03
N GLU A 200 38.33 22.15 -15.37
CA GLU A 200 39.51 22.36 -14.56
C GLU A 200 40.56 23.06 -15.43
N ASP A 201 40.90 24.32 -15.09
CA ASP A 201 41.98 25.07 -15.69
C ASP A 201 43.32 24.35 -15.41
N GLU A 202 43.98 23.89 -16.47
CA GLU A 202 45.39 23.43 -16.47
C GLU A 202 46.39 24.59 -16.30
#